data_d251948bb24b6b1566370c3fd2985919
#
_entry.id   d251948bb24b6b1566370c3fd2985919
#
_cell.length_a   1.000
_cell.length_b   1.000
_cell.length_c   1.000
_cell.angle_alpha   90.00
_cell.angle_beta   90.00
_cell.angle_gamma   90.00
#
_symmetry.space_group_name_H-M   'P 1'
#
loop_
_entity.id
_entity.type
_entity.pdbx_description
1 polymer ?
#
loop_
_entity_poly.entity_id
_entity_poly.type
_entity_poly.pdbx_seq_one_letter_code
_entity_poly.pdbx_strand_id
1 'polypeptide(L)'
;MNKNFALIGASGYIAPRHLQAIKDTDNNLLAALDRFDSVGIMDSYFPEADFFVETERFDRHLEKLKYDKGIELDYVSICTPNYLHDSHIRMALRRGSDAICEKPLVLNPWNLDALSKMEKESGQRVWNILQLRLHKSIIELKKKVDAAPKDKVFDIDLTYLTSRGNWYYTSWKGDQSKSGGIATNIGVHFYDMLSWIFGEVKENIVHLHTHDRASGYLEFDRARVRWFLSINYNVLPEEIKRKGQRTFRSIEIEGEELEFSEGFTGLHTELYKGIINGEGFGLEDSRKAIEIVHDIRNSNPIGLKGEYHPLASKKTEKHPFFK
;
A
#
# COMPACT_ATOMS: atom_id res chain seq x y z
N MET A 1 21.38 -5.84 -19.07
CA MET A 1 20.37 -5.65 -20.14
C MET A 1 19.20 -4.92 -19.54
N ASN A 2 18.63 -3.95 -20.25
CA ASN A 2 17.44 -3.25 -19.82
C ASN A 2 16.26 -4.21 -19.75
N LYS A 3 15.43 -4.08 -18.73
CA LYS A 3 14.25 -4.88 -18.52
C LYS A 3 13.04 -4.29 -19.23
N ASN A 4 12.11 -5.13 -19.65
CA ASN A 4 10.89 -4.74 -20.33
C ASN A 4 9.71 -4.78 -19.35
N PHE A 5 9.03 -3.66 -19.21
CA PHE A 5 7.90 -3.47 -18.35
C PHE A 5 6.60 -3.26 -19.11
N ALA A 6 5.50 -3.68 -18.51
CA ALA A 6 4.17 -3.16 -18.79
C ALA A 6 3.57 -2.57 -17.50
N LEU A 7 2.61 -1.64 -17.64
CA LEU A 7 1.99 -0.99 -16.49
C LEU A 7 0.46 -1.04 -16.60
N ILE A 8 -0.22 -1.43 -15.53
CA ILE A 8 -1.68 -1.46 -15.43
C ILE A 8 -2.14 -0.45 -14.39
N GLY A 9 -3.05 0.44 -14.77
CA GLY A 9 -3.53 1.54 -13.93
C GLY A 9 -2.80 2.85 -14.21
N ALA A 10 -2.49 3.14 -15.48
CA ALA A 10 -1.64 4.25 -15.92
C ALA A 10 -2.21 5.65 -15.59
N SER A 11 -3.55 5.81 -15.49
CA SER A 11 -4.20 7.06 -15.10
C SER A 11 -4.26 7.27 -13.58
N GLY A 12 -3.81 6.28 -12.80
CA GLY A 12 -3.86 6.30 -11.35
C GLY A 12 -2.90 7.31 -10.73
N TYR A 13 -3.27 7.88 -9.58
CA TYR A 13 -2.45 8.85 -8.84
C TYR A 13 -1.03 8.36 -8.54
N ILE A 14 -0.84 7.06 -8.36
CA ILE A 14 0.47 6.48 -8.02
C ILE A 14 1.31 6.11 -9.25
N ALA A 15 0.68 5.94 -10.42
CA ALA A 15 1.35 5.53 -11.65
C ALA A 15 2.60 6.36 -12.01
N PRO A 16 2.60 7.71 -11.86
CA PRO A 16 3.80 8.52 -12.14
C PRO A 16 5.04 8.09 -11.35
N ARG A 17 4.88 7.56 -10.13
CA ARG A 17 6.01 7.08 -9.32
C ARG A 17 6.60 5.79 -9.88
N HIS A 18 5.76 4.91 -10.42
CA HIS A 18 6.21 3.69 -11.10
C HIS A 18 6.86 4.02 -12.45
N LEU A 19 6.26 4.92 -13.24
CA LEU A 19 6.86 5.40 -14.49
C LEU A 19 8.24 6.01 -14.24
N GLN A 20 8.37 6.86 -13.22
CA GLN A 20 9.65 7.43 -12.81
C GLN A 20 10.65 6.34 -12.42
N ALA A 21 10.24 5.36 -11.60
CA ALA A 21 11.11 4.30 -11.14
C ALA A 21 11.61 3.41 -12.30
N ILE A 22 10.76 3.08 -13.27
CA ILE A 22 11.15 2.34 -14.47
C ILE A 22 12.18 3.14 -15.26
N LYS A 23 11.95 4.46 -15.46
CA LYS A 23 12.85 5.37 -16.18
C LYS A 23 14.19 5.54 -15.46
N ASP A 24 14.18 5.79 -14.15
CA ASP A 24 15.39 6.01 -13.34
C ASP A 24 16.27 4.75 -13.23
N THR A 25 15.72 3.58 -13.51
CA THR A 25 16.44 2.30 -13.51
C THR A 25 16.84 1.86 -14.93
N ASP A 26 16.79 2.77 -15.92
CA ASP A 26 17.16 2.55 -17.32
C ASP A 26 16.43 1.36 -17.98
N ASN A 27 15.14 1.22 -17.71
CA ASN A 27 14.31 0.15 -18.26
C ASN A 27 13.27 0.68 -19.25
N ASN A 28 12.66 -0.23 -20.01
CA ASN A 28 11.71 0.07 -21.05
C ASN A 28 10.28 -0.14 -20.57
N LEU A 29 9.36 0.78 -20.89
CA LEU A 29 7.93 0.54 -20.80
C LEU A 29 7.42 0.22 -22.21
N LEU A 30 6.96 -1.01 -22.44
CA LEU A 30 6.47 -1.44 -23.75
C LEU A 30 5.00 -1.11 -23.96
N ALA A 31 4.19 -1.28 -22.91
CA ALA A 31 2.76 -1.10 -23.00
C ALA A 31 2.15 -0.64 -21.65
N ALA A 32 1.07 0.11 -21.73
CA ALA A 32 0.29 0.53 -20.55
C ALA A 32 -1.22 0.29 -20.78
N LEU A 33 -1.91 0.01 -19.69
CA LEU A 33 -3.36 -0.21 -19.66
C LEU A 33 -4.01 0.68 -18.60
N ASP A 34 -5.07 1.37 -18.99
CA ASP A 34 -6.06 1.92 -18.05
C ASP A 34 -7.43 1.99 -18.73
N ARG A 35 -8.50 1.81 -17.98
CA ARG A 35 -9.86 1.98 -18.49
C ARG A 35 -10.22 3.44 -18.85
N PHE A 36 -9.42 4.39 -18.37
CA PHE A 36 -9.53 5.82 -18.65
C PHE A 36 -8.34 6.27 -19.50
N ASP A 37 -8.58 7.18 -20.42
CA ASP A 37 -7.58 7.73 -21.37
C ASP A 37 -6.87 8.99 -20.85
N SER A 38 -7.06 9.33 -19.57
CA SER A 38 -6.39 10.48 -18.94
C SER A 38 -4.94 10.15 -18.57
N VAL A 39 -4.14 9.78 -19.58
CA VAL A 39 -2.77 9.24 -19.43
C VAL A 39 -1.69 10.12 -20.03
N GLY A 40 -1.97 11.41 -20.32
CA GLY A 40 -1.00 12.34 -20.89
C GLY A 40 0.30 12.47 -20.09
N ILE A 41 0.31 12.05 -18.82
CA ILE A 41 1.52 11.97 -18.01
C ILE A 41 2.57 11.00 -18.61
N MET A 42 2.16 10.02 -19.39
CA MET A 42 3.07 9.06 -20.04
C MET A 42 4.05 9.74 -21.01
N ASP A 43 3.65 10.85 -21.64
CA ASP A 43 4.50 11.61 -22.55
C ASP A 43 5.78 12.14 -21.87
N SER A 44 5.73 12.36 -20.58
CA SER A 44 6.88 12.81 -19.77
C SER A 44 7.88 11.70 -19.45
N TYR A 45 7.47 10.45 -19.60
CA TYR A 45 8.26 9.28 -19.23
C TYR A 45 8.56 8.35 -20.41
N PHE A 46 7.52 7.87 -21.08
CA PHE A 46 7.58 6.87 -22.14
C PHE A 46 6.57 7.18 -23.26
N PRO A 47 6.84 8.22 -24.10
CA PRO A 47 5.92 8.62 -25.17
C PRO A 47 5.72 7.55 -26.25
N GLU A 48 6.67 6.61 -26.38
CA GLU A 48 6.62 5.54 -27.37
C GLU A 48 5.93 4.26 -26.88
N ALA A 49 5.48 4.23 -25.59
CA ALA A 49 4.80 3.06 -25.08
C ALA A 49 3.38 2.92 -25.65
N ASP A 50 3.01 1.72 -26.06
CA ASP A 50 1.65 1.43 -26.56
C ASP A 50 0.63 1.56 -25.42
N PHE A 51 -0.51 2.24 -25.68
CA PHE A 51 -1.57 2.42 -24.69
C PHE A 51 -2.88 1.74 -25.07
N PHE A 52 -3.53 1.14 -24.07
CA PHE A 52 -4.78 0.40 -24.23
C PHE A 52 -5.82 0.80 -23.18
N VAL A 53 -7.09 0.87 -23.56
CA VAL A 53 -8.21 1.07 -22.65
C VAL A 53 -8.97 -0.24 -22.37
N GLU A 54 -8.68 -1.30 -23.12
CA GLU A 54 -9.33 -2.61 -23.05
C GLU A 54 -8.31 -3.69 -22.66
N THR A 55 -8.64 -4.44 -21.63
CA THR A 55 -7.76 -5.51 -21.11
C THR A 55 -7.50 -6.58 -22.16
N GLU A 56 -8.49 -6.95 -22.96
CA GLU A 56 -8.38 -7.98 -23.99
C GLU A 56 -7.41 -7.59 -25.11
N ARG A 57 -7.40 -6.31 -25.49
CA ARG A 57 -6.48 -5.79 -26.51
C ARG A 57 -5.06 -5.68 -25.96
N PHE A 58 -4.92 -5.22 -24.73
CA PHE A 58 -3.64 -5.18 -24.02
C PHE A 58 -3.04 -6.59 -23.88
N ASP A 59 -3.82 -7.55 -23.39
CA ASP A 59 -3.39 -8.93 -23.21
C ASP A 59 -2.93 -9.56 -24.53
N ARG A 60 -3.73 -9.41 -25.61
CA ARG A 60 -3.35 -9.86 -26.95
C ARG A 60 -2.10 -9.16 -27.48
N HIS A 61 -1.91 -7.87 -27.20
CA HIS A 61 -0.72 -7.14 -27.62
C HIS A 61 0.55 -7.70 -26.95
N LEU A 62 0.52 -7.95 -25.65
CA LEU A 62 1.65 -8.55 -24.95
C LEU A 62 1.99 -9.95 -25.49
N GLU A 63 0.96 -10.71 -25.89
CA GLU A 63 1.16 -12.01 -26.52
C GLU A 63 1.86 -11.88 -27.88
N LYS A 64 1.44 -10.91 -28.70
CA LYS A 64 2.10 -10.62 -29.99
C LYS A 64 3.55 -10.17 -29.84
N LEU A 65 3.87 -9.36 -28.82
CA LEU A 65 5.25 -8.98 -28.54
C LEU A 65 6.13 -10.22 -28.33
N LYS A 66 5.63 -11.20 -27.57
CA LYS A 66 6.35 -12.45 -27.31
C LYS A 66 6.47 -13.34 -28.54
N TYR A 67 5.36 -13.68 -29.19
CA TYR A 67 5.35 -14.71 -30.25
C TYR A 67 5.72 -14.19 -31.62
N ASP A 68 5.34 -12.96 -31.97
CA ASP A 68 5.61 -12.40 -33.31
C ASP A 68 6.95 -11.66 -33.36
N LYS A 69 7.39 -11.05 -32.26
CA LYS A 69 8.59 -10.21 -32.20
C LYS A 69 9.72 -10.78 -31.35
N GLY A 70 9.48 -11.87 -30.61
CA GLY A 70 10.46 -12.44 -29.68
C GLY A 70 10.82 -11.53 -28.49
N ILE A 71 9.94 -10.57 -28.14
CA ILE A 71 10.16 -9.63 -27.04
C ILE A 71 9.48 -10.18 -25.80
N GLU A 72 10.27 -10.55 -24.82
CA GLU A 72 9.75 -10.99 -23.51
C GLU A 72 9.51 -9.82 -22.60
N LEU A 73 8.44 -9.93 -21.79
CA LEU A 73 8.08 -9.00 -20.75
C LEU A 73 8.63 -9.51 -19.42
N ASP A 74 9.53 -8.75 -18.79
CA ASP A 74 10.12 -9.15 -17.50
C ASP A 74 9.17 -8.83 -16.33
N TYR A 75 8.52 -7.67 -16.33
CA TYR A 75 7.73 -7.17 -15.22
C TYR A 75 6.40 -6.56 -15.64
N VAL A 76 5.37 -6.75 -14.81
CA VAL A 76 4.11 -5.99 -14.88
C VAL A 76 3.94 -5.18 -13.60
N SER A 77 3.97 -3.84 -13.72
CA SER A 77 3.69 -2.92 -12.64
C SER A 77 2.17 -2.70 -12.50
N ILE A 78 1.63 -2.92 -11.29
CA ILE A 78 0.18 -2.93 -11.02
C ILE A 78 -0.16 -1.78 -10.08
N CYS A 79 -0.86 -0.76 -10.60
CA CYS A 79 -1.27 0.48 -9.94
C CYS A 79 -2.79 0.64 -9.86
N THR A 80 -3.52 -0.44 -10.05
CA THR A 80 -4.98 -0.47 -10.14
C THR A 80 -5.67 -0.35 -8.76
N PRO A 81 -7.01 -0.24 -8.72
CA PRO A 81 -7.77 -0.37 -7.46
C PRO A 81 -7.49 -1.70 -6.75
N ASN A 82 -7.45 -1.66 -5.41
CA ASN A 82 -7.04 -2.77 -4.56
C ASN A 82 -7.68 -4.13 -4.90
N TYR A 83 -8.98 -4.14 -5.20
CA TYR A 83 -9.72 -5.39 -5.50
C TYR A 83 -9.33 -6.05 -6.83
N LEU A 84 -8.61 -5.33 -7.70
CA LEU A 84 -8.13 -5.84 -8.98
C LEU A 84 -6.70 -6.42 -8.90
N HIS A 85 -5.97 -6.17 -7.82
CA HIS A 85 -4.57 -6.58 -7.67
C HIS A 85 -4.39 -8.08 -7.89
N ASP A 86 -5.16 -8.92 -7.19
CA ASP A 86 -5.07 -10.38 -7.32
C ASP A 86 -5.21 -10.87 -8.76
N SER A 87 -6.18 -10.33 -9.50
CA SER A 87 -6.42 -10.75 -10.89
C SER A 87 -5.30 -10.31 -11.84
N HIS A 88 -4.76 -9.10 -11.65
CA HIS A 88 -3.66 -8.59 -12.48
C HIS A 88 -2.33 -9.27 -12.15
N ILE A 89 -2.07 -9.59 -10.88
CA ILE A 89 -0.91 -10.41 -10.48
C ILE A 89 -0.98 -11.77 -11.19
N ARG A 90 -2.13 -12.45 -11.13
CA ARG A 90 -2.31 -13.74 -11.82
C ARG A 90 -2.11 -13.64 -13.32
N MET A 91 -2.53 -12.54 -13.93
CA MET A 91 -2.31 -12.28 -15.36
C MET A 91 -0.80 -12.18 -15.66
N ALA A 92 -0.04 -11.41 -14.86
CA ALA A 92 1.40 -11.26 -15.02
C ALA A 92 2.13 -12.62 -14.93
N LEU A 93 1.84 -13.39 -13.86
CA LEU A 93 2.48 -14.70 -13.65
C LEU A 93 2.19 -15.69 -14.78
N ARG A 94 0.94 -15.75 -15.28
CA ARG A 94 0.57 -16.60 -16.43
C ARG A 94 1.27 -16.19 -17.73
N ARG A 95 1.67 -14.91 -17.86
CA ARG A 95 2.42 -14.40 -19.00
C ARG A 95 3.92 -14.72 -18.92
N GLY A 96 4.40 -15.26 -17.81
CA GLY A 96 5.82 -15.48 -17.56
C GLY A 96 6.56 -14.21 -17.17
N SER A 97 5.85 -13.26 -16.53
CA SER A 97 6.41 -12.00 -16.05
C SER A 97 6.25 -11.92 -14.52
N ASP A 98 7.22 -11.31 -13.85
CA ASP A 98 7.09 -10.94 -12.44
C ASP A 98 6.04 -9.83 -12.28
N ALA A 99 5.32 -9.84 -11.16
CA ALA A 99 4.37 -8.79 -10.80
C ALA A 99 4.96 -7.84 -9.77
N ILE A 100 4.93 -6.53 -10.02
CA ILE A 100 5.24 -5.47 -9.04
C ILE A 100 3.94 -4.78 -8.69
N CYS A 101 3.42 -5.01 -7.48
CA CYS A 101 2.08 -4.57 -7.13
C CYS A 101 2.07 -3.54 -5.99
N GLU A 102 1.23 -2.51 -6.16
CA GLU A 102 0.93 -1.56 -5.10
C GLU A 102 0.27 -2.23 -3.90
N LYS A 103 0.40 -1.55 -2.78
CA LYS A 103 -0.23 -1.98 -1.52
C LYS A 103 -1.71 -1.52 -1.45
N PRO A 104 -2.57 -2.24 -0.74
CA PRO A 104 -2.34 -3.58 -0.17
C PRO A 104 -2.13 -4.58 -1.30
N LEU A 105 -1.26 -5.55 -1.11
CA LEU A 105 -0.99 -6.54 -2.17
C LEU A 105 -2.26 -7.26 -2.61
N VAL A 106 -3.06 -7.68 -1.64
CA VAL A 106 -4.39 -8.28 -1.81
C VAL A 106 -5.32 -7.86 -0.66
N LEU A 107 -6.61 -8.15 -0.77
CA LEU A 107 -7.58 -7.83 0.28
C LEU A 107 -7.75 -8.92 1.33
N ASN A 108 -7.38 -10.16 1.02
CA ASN A 108 -7.64 -11.31 1.91
C ASN A 108 -6.42 -12.23 2.02
N PRO A 109 -6.13 -12.82 3.19
CA PRO A 109 -4.97 -13.68 3.41
C PRO A 109 -4.94 -14.90 2.48
N TRP A 110 -6.08 -15.57 2.21
CA TRP A 110 -6.14 -16.73 1.32
C TRP A 110 -5.75 -16.44 -0.14
N ASN A 111 -5.79 -15.15 -0.56
CA ASN A 111 -5.26 -14.77 -1.87
C ASN A 111 -3.74 -14.92 -1.90
N LEU A 112 -3.03 -14.63 -0.80
CA LEU A 112 -1.59 -14.87 -0.69
C LEU A 112 -1.23 -16.35 -0.87
N ASP A 113 -2.01 -17.24 -0.24
CA ASP A 113 -1.80 -18.69 -0.36
C ASP A 113 -1.98 -19.18 -1.80
N ALA A 114 -3.00 -18.65 -2.48
CA ALA A 114 -3.24 -18.96 -3.89
C ALA A 114 -2.14 -18.41 -4.81
N LEU A 115 -1.66 -17.18 -4.56
CA LEU A 115 -0.57 -16.57 -5.32
C LEU A 115 0.76 -17.29 -5.07
N SER A 116 1.03 -17.76 -3.85
CA SER A 116 2.22 -18.54 -3.53
C SER A 116 2.28 -19.86 -4.33
N LYS A 117 1.14 -20.50 -4.57
CA LYS A 117 1.07 -21.68 -5.46
C LYS A 117 1.40 -21.30 -6.89
N MET A 118 0.84 -20.17 -7.37
CA MET A 118 1.11 -19.70 -8.73
C MET A 118 2.56 -19.27 -8.96
N GLU A 119 3.22 -18.66 -7.98
CA GLU A 119 4.67 -18.38 -8.05
C GLU A 119 5.46 -19.68 -8.30
N LYS A 120 5.16 -20.72 -7.53
CA LYS A 120 5.83 -22.03 -7.67
C LYS A 120 5.57 -22.71 -9.02
N GLU A 121 4.35 -22.57 -9.54
CA GLU A 121 3.95 -23.16 -10.82
C GLU A 121 4.53 -22.40 -12.02
N SER A 122 4.55 -21.07 -11.97
CA SER A 122 5.01 -20.21 -13.05
C SER A 122 6.53 -20.01 -13.07
N GLY A 123 7.18 -20.16 -11.92
CA GLY A 123 8.59 -19.76 -11.73
C GLY A 123 8.81 -18.26 -11.66
N GLN A 124 7.72 -17.46 -11.66
CA GLN A 124 7.75 -15.99 -11.56
C GLN A 124 7.54 -15.54 -10.11
N ARG A 125 7.81 -14.26 -9.82
CA ARG A 125 7.73 -13.69 -8.49
C ARG A 125 6.68 -12.58 -8.40
N VAL A 126 6.14 -12.41 -7.18
CA VAL A 126 5.27 -11.30 -6.82
C VAL A 126 6.02 -10.38 -5.86
N TRP A 127 6.14 -9.11 -6.22
CA TRP A 127 6.80 -8.08 -5.44
C TRP A 127 5.77 -7.05 -4.97
N ASN A 128 5.83 -6.66 -3.70
CA ASN A 128 4.95 -5.66 -3.12
C ASN A 128 5.68 -4.35 -2.84
N ILE A 129 4.98 -3.24 -3.04
CA ILE A 129 5.49 -1.89 -2.74
C ILE A 129 5.38 -1.61 -1.23
N LEU A 130 6.38 -2.05 -0.45
CA LEU A 130 6.53 -1.81 0.99
C LEU A 130 7.57 -0.72 1.26
N GLN A 131 7.43 0.42 0.60
CA GLN A 131 8.43 1.48 0.56
C GLN A 131 8.78 2.08 1.92
N LEU A 132 7.92 1.97 2.96
CA LEU A 132 8.25 2.46 4.30
C LEU A 132 9.43 1.72 4.93
N ARG A 133 9.63 0.45 4.59
CA ARG A 133 10.81 -0.33 5.05
C ARG A 133 12.13 0.22 4.54
N LEU A 134 12.13 1.03 3.47
CA LEU A 134 13.31 1.72 2.92
C LEU A 134 13.49 3.14 3.46
N HIS A 135 12.54 3.65 4.25
CA HIS A 135 12.64 4.98 4.80
C HIS A 135 13.70 5.05 5.89
N LYS A 136 14.60 6.03 5.81
CA LYS A 136 15.78 6.16 6.70
C LYS A 136 15.41 6.12 8.18
N SER A 137 14.44 6.94 8.61
CA SER A 137 14.02 6.98 10.02
C SER A 137 13.44 5.64 10.47
N ILE A 138 12.78 4.88 9.59
CA ILE A 138 12.22 3.57 9.90
C ILE A 138 13.32 2.52 10.04
N ILE A 139 14.32 2.55 9.17
CA ILE A 139 15.51 1.69 9.29
C ILE A 139 16.26 1.98 10.60
N GLU A 140 16.43 3.25 10.95
CA GLU A 140 17.08 3.67 12.21
C GLU A 140 16.27 3.22 13.44
N LEU A 141 14.94 3.39 13.40
CA LEU A 141 14.06 2.88 14.45
C LEU A 141 14.19 1.37 14.61
N LYS A 142 14.17 0.61 13.51
CA LYS A 142 14.35 -0.85 13.59
C LYS A 142 15.67 -1.22 14.23
N LYS A 143 16.78 -0.58 13.85
CA LYS A 143 18.10 -0.79 14.48
C LYS A 143 18.08 -0.49 15.98
N LYS A 144 17.42 0.61 16.39
CA LYS A 144 17.26 0.98 17.81
C LYS A 144 16.48 -0.08 18.58
N VAL A 145 15.40 -0.60 17.99
CA VAL A 145 14.58 -1.67 18.60
C VAL A 145 15.37 -2.97 18.66
N ASP A 146 16.08 -3.36 17.61
CA ASP A 146 16.87 -4.59 17.58
C ASP A 146 18.02 -4.57 18.61
N ALA A 147 18.59 -3.40 18.88
CA ALA A 147 19.64 -3.19 19.87
C ALA A 147 19.14 -3.09 21.33
N ALA A 148 17.85 -2.82 21.54
CA ALA A 148 17.28 -2.71 22.89
C ALA A 148 17.12 -4.09 23.56
N PRO A 149 17.04 -4.18 24.90
CA PRO A 149 16.77 -5.43 25.62
C PRO A 149 15.59 -6.17 25.01
N LYS A 150 15.66 -7.50 24.92
CA LYS A 150 14.64 -8.32 24.24
C LYS A 150 13.27 -8.28 24.90
N ASP A 151 13.22 -8.03 26.21
CA ASP A 151 12.03 -7.89 27.02
C ASP A 151 11.44 -6.49 27.02
N LYS A 152 12.13 -5.51 26.41
CA LYS A 152 11.62 -4.15 26.30
C LYS A 152 10.42 -4.11 25.35
N VAL A 153 9.28 -3.62 25.87
CA VAL A 153 8.06 -3.31 25.12
C VAL A 153 7.96 -1.79 24.98
N PHE A 154 7.65 -1.30 23.80
CA PHE A 154 7.55 0.13 23.47
C PHE A 154 6.09 0.54 23.41
N ASP A 155 5.71 1.65 24.07
CA ASP A 155 4.38 2.24 23.97
C ASP A 155 4.35 3.24 22.81
N ILE A 156 3.35 3.07 21.91
CA ILE A 156 3.28 3.82 20.65
C ILE A 156 1.88 4.39 20.45
N ASP A 157 1.83 5.67 20.08
CA ASP A 157 0.63 6.31 19.55
C ASP A 157 0.83 6.59 18.05
N LEU A 158 0.03 5.94 17.22
CA LEU A 158 0.04 6.12 15.77
C LEU A 158 -1.17 6.92 15.31
N THR A 159 -0.92 8.09 14.75
CA THR A 159 -1.95 8.94 14.14
C THR A 159 -1.69 9.11 12.64
N TYR A 160 -2.65 8.77 11.79
CA TYR A 160 -2.60 9.13 10.38
C TYR A 160 -3.93 9.71 9.91
N LEU A 161 -3.90 11.00 9.60
CA LEU A 161 -5.02 11.75 9.09
C LEU A 161 -4.71 12.20 7.67
N THR A 162 -5.55 11.83 6.71
CA THR A 162 -5.37 12.23 5.31
C THR A 162 -6.70 12.61 4.71
N SER A 163 -7.05 13.88 4.83
CA SER A 163 -8.35 14.43 4.48
C SER A 163 -8.72 14.15 3.02
N ARG A 164 -9.93 13.66 2.81
CA ARG A 164 -10.52 13.41 1.50
C ARG A 164 -11.83 14.18 1.35
N GLY A 165 -12.15 14.58 0.13
CA GLY A 165 -13.43 15.19 -0.20
C GLY A 165 -14.50 14.13 -0.47
N ASN A 166 -15.71 14.60 -0.80
CA ASN A 166 -16.86 13.72 -1.08
C ASN A 166 -16.63 12.72 -2.21
N TRP A 167 -15.74 13.04 -3.17
CA TRP A 167 -15.31 12.13 -4.24
C TRP A 167 -14.82 10.78 -3.73
N TYR A 168 -14.25 10.72 -2.52
CA TYR A 168 -13.75 9.48 -1.93
C TYR A 168 -14.87 8.46 -1.80
N TYR A 169 -16.03 8.88 -1.31
CA TYR A 169 -17.17 8.01 -1.05
C TYR A 169 -17.89 7.53 -2.32
N THR A 170 -17.77 8.27 -3.43
CA THR A 170 -18.35 7.89 -4.74
C THR A 170 -17.37 7.10 -5.60
N SER A 171 -16.10 7.02 -5.20
CA SER A 171 -15.07 6.21 -5.86
C SER A 171 -15.00 4.80 -5.26
N TRP A 172 -14.23 3.92 -5.91
CA TRP A 172 -13.93 2.60 -5.38
C TRP A 172 -13.32 2.61 -3.96
N LYS A 173 -12.70 3.73 -3.56
CA LYS A 173 -12.08 3.89 -2.24
C LYS A 173 -13.09 3.92 -1.09
N GLY A 174 -14.30 4.44 -1.34
CA GLY A 174 -15.40 4.46 -0.37
C GLY A 174 -16.15 3.13 -0.26
N ASP A 175 -15.99 2.25 -1.24
CA ASP A 175 -16.56 0.90 -1.23
C ASP A 175 -15.64 -0.06 -0.49
N GLN A 176 -16.07 -0.53 0.69
CA GLN A 176 -15.29 -1.43 1.53
C GLN A 176 -14.94 -2.75 0.83
N SER A 177 -15.82 -3.27 -0.04
CA SER A 177 -15.57 -4.50 -0.79
C SER A 177 -14.42 -4.35 -1.81
N LYS A 178 -14.17 -3.13 -2.25
CA LYS A 178 -13.15 -2.79 -3.25
C LYS A 178 -11.86 -2.26 -2.64
N SER A 179 -11.97 -1.43 -1.61
CA SER A 179 -10.82 -0.80 -0.97
C SER A 179 -10.26 -1.57 0.23
N GLY A 180 -11.08 -2.41 0.86
CA GLY A 180 -10.82 -3.02 2.16
C GLY A 180 -11.12 -2.10 3.35
N GLY A 181 -11.72 -0.91 3.11
CA GLY A 181 -12.01 0.07 4.15
C GLY A 181 -10.82 0.97 4.52
N ILE A 182 -11.04 1.84 5.52
CA ILE A 182 -10.05 2.85 5.94
C ILE A 182 -8.74 2.21 6.39
N ALA A 183 -8.80 1.22 7.29
CA ALA A 183 -7.61 0.57 7.82
C ALA A 183 -6.75 -0.07 6.73
N THR A 184 -7.36 -0.75 5.76
CA THR A 184 -6.64 -1.35 4.63
C THR A 184 -6.09 -0.29 3.68
N ASN A 185 -6.94 0.66 3.27
CA ASN A 185 -6.58 1.59 2.20
C ASN A 185 -5.48 2.59 2.60
N ILE A 186 -5.53 3.11 3.84
CA ILE A 186 -4.56 4.11 4.31
C ILE A 186 -3.66 3.62 5.45
N GLY A 187 -4.00 2.53 6.12
CA GLY A 187 -3.28 2.02 7.30
C GLY A 187 -2.30 0.90 7.02
N VAL A 188 -2.48 0.12 5.96
CA VAL A 188 -1.69 -1.09 5.69
C VAL A 188 -0.17 -0.87 5.74
N HIS A 189 0.33 0.27 5.27
CA HIS A 189 1.75 0.62 5.34
C HIS A 189 2.30 0.67 6.78
N PHE A 190 1.50 1.25 7.69
CA PHE A 190 1.90 1.39 9.08
C PHE A 190 1.87 0.04 9.79
N TYR A 191 0.88 -0.78 9.50
CA TYR A 191 0.81 -2.13 10.07
C TYR A 191 1.93 -3.02 9.56
N ASP A 192 2.30 -2.88 8.29
CA ASP A 192 3.48 -3.53 7.72
C ASP A 192 4.76 -3.08 8.45
N MET A 193 4.98 -1.78 8.55
CA MET A 193 6.11 -1.20 9.25
C MET A 193 6.20 -1.66 10.70
N LEU A 194 5.07 -1.61 11.43
CA LEU A 194 5.02 -2.03 12.83
C LEU A 194 5.35 -3.52 13.00
N SER A 195 4.77 -4.39 12.17
CA SER A 195 5.05 -5.83 12.20
C SER A 195 6.51 -6.14 11.87
N TRP A 196 7.09 -5.41 10.91
CA TRP A 196 8.49 -5.58 10.53
C TRP A 196 9.46 -5.17 11.65
N ILE A 197 9.11 -4.14 12.43
CA ILE A 197 9.97 -3.61 13.51
C ILE A 197 9.76 -4.39 14.81
N PHE A 198 8.51 -4.64 15.22
CA PHE A 198 8.14 -5.07 16.56
C PHE A 198 7.70 -6.53 16.68
N GLY A 199 7.66 -7.26 15.58
CA GLY A 199 7.43 -8.72 15.58
C GLY A 199 5.99 -9.15 15.33
N GLU A 200 5.58 -10.23 15.99
CA GLU A 200 4.25 -10.85 15.78
C GLU A 200 3.16 -10.08 16.53
N VAL A 201 1.95 -10.09 15.95
CA VAL A 201 0.74 -9.55 16.60
C VAL A 201 0.21 -10.58 17.60
N LYS A 202 0.04 -10.15 18.84
CA LYS A 202 -0.55 -10.95 19.94
C LYS A 202 -2.02 -10.62 20.14
N GLU A 203 -2.37 -9.34 19.99
CA GLU A 203 -3.74 -8.87 20.16
C GLU A 203 -4.08 -7.79 19.13
N ASN A 204 -5.30 -7.83 18.60
CA ASN A 204 -5.84 -6.85 17.64
C ASN A 204 -7.26 -6.47 18.08
N ILE A 205 -7.39 -5.31 18.71
CA ILE A 205 -8.66 -4.78 19.21
C ILE A 205 -9.10 -3.61 18.33
N VAL A 206 -10.33 -3.67 17.84
CA VAL A 206 -10.96 -2.58 17.08
C VAL A 206 -11.91 -1.81 17.99
N HIS A 207 -11.60 -0.54 18.25
CA HIS A 207 -12.46 0.34 19.03
C HIS A 207 -13.51 1.06 18.21
N LEU A 208 -13.14 1.45 17.00
CA LEU A 208 -13.99 2.24 16.12
C LEU A 208 -13.71 1.87 14.66
N HIS A 209 -14.75 1.66 13.88
CA HIS A 209 -14.68 1.43 12.44
C HIS A 209 -15.91 2.05 11.77
N THR A 210 -15.75 3.20 11.13
CA THR A 210 -16.80 3.96 10.47
C THR A 210 -16.41 4.30 9.03
N HIS A 211 -17.28 5.02 8.33
CA HIS A 211 -17.05 5.44 6.95
C HIS A 211 -15.85 6.40 6.77
N ASP A 212 -15.48 7.16 7.83
CA ASP A 212 -14.47 8.22 7.76
C ASP A 212 -13.25 7.98 8.66
N ARG A 213 -13.30 6.98 9.55
CA ARG A 213 -12.23 6.69 10.51
C ARG A 213 -12.21 5.26 11.01
N ALA A 214 -11.06 4.85 11.48
CA ALA A 214 -10.87 3.61 12.20
C ALA A 214 -9.87 3.82 13.35
N SER A 215 -10.05 3.10 14.46
CA SER A 215 -9.17 3.16 15.62
C SER A 215 -9.15 1.83 16.34
N GLY A 216 -8.02 1.50 16.94
CA GLY A 216 -7.87 0.28 17.71
C GLY A 216 -6.59 0.26 18.51
N TYR A 217 -6.31 -0.93 19.03
CA TYR A 217 -5.12 -1.27 19.77
C TYR A 217 -4.50 -2.53 19.17
N LEU A 218 -3.18 -2.53 19.04
CA LEU A 218 -2.40 -3.69 18.61
C LEU A 218 -1.33 -3.98 19.65
N GLU A 219 -1.24 -5.22 20.11
CA GLU A 219 -0.10 -5.70 20.87
C GLU A 219 0.79 -6.54 19.96
N PHE A 220 2.06 -6.19 19.92
CA PHE A 220 3.13 -6.92 19.24
C PHE A 220 4.06 -7.58 20.26
N ASP A 221 5.00 -8.41 19.80
CA ASP A 221 6.04 -8.97 20.69
C ASP A 221 6.76 -7.89 21.49
N ARG A 222 7.00 -6.71 20.86
CA ARG A 222 7.83 -5.64 21.41
C ARG A 222 7.18 -4.27 21.39
N ALA A 223 5.87 -4.15 21.14
CA ALA A 223 5.17 -2.87 21.19
C ALA A 223 3.70 -3.02 21.59
N ARG A 224 3.18 -1.97 22.22
CA ARG A 224 1.74 -1.70 22.41
C ARG A 224 1.40 -0.45 21.62
N VAL A 225 0.46 -0.55 20.69
CA VAL A 225 0.17 0.50 19.72
C VAL A 225 -1.28 0.90 19.81
N ARG A 226 -1.55 2.12 20.25
CA ARG A 226 -2.86 2.77 20.08
C ARG A 226 -2.82 3.48 18.72
N TRP A 227 -3.74 3.15 17.83
CA TRP A 227 -3.74 3.71 16.48
C TRP A 227 -5.06 4.40 16.14
N PHE A 228 -4.96 5.47 15.37
CA PHE A 228 -6.10 6.22 14.85
C PHE A 228 -5.86 6.67 13.41
N LEU A 229 -6.78 6.33 12.52
CA LEU A 229 -6.76 6.66 11.10
C LEU A 229 -8.02 7.42 10.72
N SER A 230 -7.91 8.51 9.94
CA SER A 230 -9.09 9.21 9.43
C SER A 230 -8.86 9.90 8.09
N ILE A 231 -9.94 9.96 7.30
CA ILE A 231 -10.03 10.76 6.07
C ILE A 231 -10.82 12.05 6.26
N ASN A 232 -11.29 12.33 7.47
CA ASN A 232 -12.13 13.49 7.77
C ASN A 232 -11.28 14.73 8.06
N TYR A 233 -11.52 15.80 7.32
CA TYR A 233 -10.84 17.09 7.50
C TYR A 233 -11.02 17.67 8.89
N ASN A 234 -12.20 17.51 9.49
CA ASN A 234 -12.52 18.14 10.78
C ASN A 234 -11.75 17.53 11.96
N VAL A 235 -11.16 16.34 11.78
CA VAL A 235 -10.33 15.67 12.80
C VAL A 235 -8.90 16.22 12.81
N LEU A 236 -8.44 16.86 11.71
CA LEU A 236 -7.11 17.45 11.66
C LEU A 236 -6.86 18.45 12.78
N PRO A 237 -5.63 18.54 13.33
CA PRO A 237 -5.22 19.60 14.23
C PRO A 237 -5.38 21.00 13.60
N GLU A 238 -5.77 21.98 14.39
CA GLU A 238 -6.02 23.35 13.88
C GLU A 238 -4.76 23.99 13.28
N GLU A 239 -3.58 23.70 13.81
CA GLU A 239 -2.31 24.18 13.28
C GLU A 239 -2.03 23.65 11.86
N ILE A 240 -2.39 22.39 11.58
CA ILE A 240 -2.26 21.74 10.27
C ILE A 240 -3.24 22.39 9.28
N LYS A 241 -4.47 22.65 9.71
CA LYS A 241 -5.48 23.33 8.89
C LYS A 241 -5.06 24.76 8.53
N ARG A 242 -4.50 25.51 9.52
CA ARG A 242 -3.99 26.91 9.30
C ARG A 242 -2.85 26.95 8.28
N LYS A 243 -2.02 25.90 8.20
CA LYS A 243 -0.95 25.74 7.18
C LYS A 243 -1.49 25.31 5.81
N GLY A 244 -2.82 25.14 5.64
CA GLY A 244 -3.44 24.65 4.41
C GLY A 244 -3.14 23.16 4.11
N GLN A 245 -2.56 22.44 5.05
CA GLN A 245 -2.21 21.04 4.91
C GLN A 245 -3.44 20.15 5.09
N ARG A 246 -3.48 19.04 4.39
CA ARG A 246 -4.58 18.07 4.40
C ARG A 246 -4.18 16.71 4.94
N THR A 247 -2.93 16.58 5.37
CA THR A 247 -2.37 15.33 5.90
C THR A 247 -1.59 15.62 7.17
N PHE A 248 -1.79 14.79 8.18
CA PHE A 248 -1.03 14.78 9.42
C PHE A 248 -0.62 13.34 9.74
N ARG A 249 0.65 13.15 10.02
CA ARG A 249 1.22 11.87 10.48
C ARG A 249 1.94 12.15 11.77
N SER A 250 1.76 11.26 12.73
CA SER A 250 2.45 11.29 14.01
C SER A 250 2.66 9.85 14.47
N ILE A 251 3.87 9.56 14.86
CA ILE A 251 4.24 8.30 15.51
C ILE A 251 5.01 8.69 16.76
N GLU A 252 4.33 8.65 17.89
CA GLU A 252 4.95 8.91 19.19
C GLU A 252 5.40 7.57 19.80
N ILE A 253 6.66 7.46 20.19
CA ILE A 253 7.27 6.28 20.81
C ILE A 253 7.79 6.68 22.17
N GLU A 254 7.26 6.11 23.25
CA GLU A 254 7.61 6.48 24.63
C GLU A 254 7.42 7.99 24.88
N GLY A 255 6.45 8.63 24.22
CA GLY A 255 6.15 10.07 24.30
C GLY A 255 7.08 10.98 23.47
N GLU A 256 7.99 10.42 22.68
CA GLU A 256 8.84 11.16 21.75
C GLU A 256 8.33 11.00 20.32
N GLU A 257 8.14 12.12 19.61
CA GLU A 257 7.74 12.13 18.20
C GLU A 257 8.85 11.58 17.31
N LEU A 258 8.52 10.56 16.49
CA LEU A 258 9.42 10.09 15.44
C LEU A 258 9.31 11.04 14.24
N GLU A 259 10.43 11.69 13.88
CA GLU A 259 10.47 12.53 12.67
C GLU A 259 10.30 11.66 11.41
N PHE A 260 9.16 11.88 10.73
CA PHE A 260 8.71 11.04 9.64
C PHE A 260 8.01 11.85 8.52
N SER A 261 8.31 13.15 8.44
CA SER A 261 7.64 14.07 7.53
C SER A 261 8.25 14.08 6.13
N GLU A 262 9.55 13.84 6.02
CA GLU A 262 10.36 13.92 4.81
C GLU A 262 10.93 12.55 4.41
N GLY A 263 11.59 12.46 3.26
CA GLY A 263 12.30 11.24 2.85
C GLY A 263 11.47 10.25 2.03
N PHE A 264 10.27 10.62 1.58
CA PHE A 264 9.42 9.74 0.75
C PHE A 264 9.74 9.80 -0.75
N THR A 265 10.56 10.77 -1.16
CA THR A 265 10.95 10.93 -2.58
C THR A 265 11.96 9.84 -2.95
N GLY A 266 11.75 9.21 -4.09
CA GLY A 266 12.68 8.21 -4.62
C GLY A 266 12.57 6.80 -4.02
N LEU A 267 11.74 6.57 -2.99
CA LEU A 267 11.60 5.24 -2.38
C LEU A 267 11.10 4.17 -3.38
N HIS A 268 10.27 4.54 -4.35
CA HIS A 268 9.85 3.62 -5.41
C HIS A 268 11.04 3.24 -6.29
N THR A 269 11.86 4.20 -6.68
CA THR A 269 13.08 3.95 -7.48
C THR A 269 14.04 3.01 -6.75
N GLU A 270 14.28 3.24 -5.44
CA GLU A 270 15.13 2.35 -4.64
C GLU A 270 14.54 0.94 -4.54
N LEU A 271 13.21 0.84 -4.37
CA LEU A 271 12.55 -0.45 -4.34
C LEU A 271 12.67 -1.19 -5.68
N TYR A 272 12.51 -0.50 -6.81
CA TYR A 272 12.68 -1.08 -8.14
C TYR A 272 14.11 -1.57 -8.37
N LYS A 273 15.11 -0.83 -7.93
CA LYS A 273 16.51 -1.29 -7.96
C LYS A 273 16.68 -2.61 -7.19
N GLY A 274 16.12 -2.69 -5.98
CA GLY A 274 16.12 -3.92 -5.18
C GLY A 274 15.43 -5.07 -5.90
N ILE A 275 14.20 -4.85 -6.43
CA ILE A 275 13.43 -5.86 -7.15
C ILE A 275 14.19 -6.42 -8.37
N ILE A 276 14.79 -5.54 -9.18
CA ILE A 276 15.56 -5.92 -10.37
C ILE A 276 16.77 -6.78 -9.98
N ASN A 277 17.35 -6.54 -8.79
CA ASN A 277 18.44 -7.34 -8.24
C ASN A 277 17.97 -8.59 -7.45
N GLY A 278 16.66 -8.84 -7.38
CA GLY A 278 16.08 -9.97 -6.62
C GLY A 278 15.95 -9.74 -5.12
N GLU A 279 16.07 -8.49 -4.66
CA GLU A 279 16.07 -8.08 -3.23
C GLU A 279 14.78 -7.34 -2.82
N GLY A 280 13.68 -7.54 -3.54
CA GLY A 280 12.38 -6.92 -3.23
C GLY A 280 11.62 -7.62 -2.10
N PHE A 281 10.47 -7.06 -1.72
CA PHE A 281 9.57 -7.63 -0.72
C PHE A 281 8.50 -8.50 -1.41
N GLY A 282 8.40 -9.75 -0.98
CA GLY A 282 7.52 -10.76 -1.59
C GLY A 282 6.18 -10.94 -0.87
N LEU A 283 5.51 -12.06 -1.20
CA LEU A 283 4.20 -12.42 -0.63
C LEU A 283 4.24 -12.52 0.89
N GLU A 284 5.22 -13.23 1.43
CA GLU A 284 5.31 -13.47 2.88
C GLU A 284 5.63 -12.21 3.67
N ASP A 285 6.37 -11.26 3.07
CA ASP A 285 6.60 -9.94 3.68
C ASP A 285 5.31 -9.16 3.92
N SER A 286 4.30 -9.39 3.07
CA SER A 286 3.01 -8.70 3.13
C SER A 286 2.00 -9.37 4.05
N ARG A 287 2.21 -10.64 4.40
CA ARG A 287 1.22 -11.51 5.08
C ARG A 287 0.67 -10.88 6.36
N LYS A 288 1.55 -10.51 7.28
CA LYS A 288 1.15 -9.94 8.58
C LYS A 288 0.27 -8.70 8.44
N ALA A 289 0.66 -7.78 7.57
CA ALA A 289 -0.12 -6.57 7.34
C ALA A 289 -1.50 -6.87 6.73
N ILE A 290 -1.59 -7.84 5.82
CA ILE A 290 -2.85 -8.28 5.23
C ILE A 290 -3.75 -8.96 6.26
N GLU A 291 -3.20 -9.81 7.13
CA GLU A 291 -3.93 -10.44 8.24
C GLU A 291 -4.48 -9.39 9.23
N ILE A 292 -3.64 -8.44 9.65
CA ILE A 292 -4.07 -7.34 10.53
C ILE A 292 -5.26 -6.58 9.93
N VAL A 293 -5.16 -6.11 8.69
CA VAL A 293 -6.23 -5.32 8.07
C VAL A 293 -7.46 -6.16 7.74
N HIS A 294 -7.30 -7.44 7.47
CA HIS A 294 -8.40 -8.38 7.32
C HIS A 294 -9.18 -8.53 8.64
N ASP A 295 -8.48 -8.74 9.75
CA ASP A 295 -9.09 -8.89 11.07
C ASP A 295 -9.78 -7.60 11.50
N ILE A 296 -9.14 -6.43 11.32
CA ILE A 296 -9.76 -5.13 11.60
C ILE A 296 -11.08 -4.97 10.81
N ARG A 297 -11.10 -5.34 9.54
CA ARG A 297 -12.28 -5.21 8.68
C ARG A 297 -13.43 -6.11 9.09
N ASN A 298 -13.14 -7.29 9.64
CA ASN A 298 -14.12 -8.31 9.98
C ASN A 298 -14.47 -8.34 11.48
N SER A 299 -13.76 -7.56 12.30
CA SER A 299 -14.04 -7.45 13.74
C SER A 299 -15.21 -6.52 14.03
N ASN A 300 -15.98 -6.85 15.05
CA ASN A 300 -16.98 -5.94 15.62
C ASN A 300 -16.27 -4.94 16.55
N PRO A 301 -16.44 -3.62 16.35
CA PRO A 301 -15.88 -2.64 17.28
C PRO A 301 -16.42 -2.79 18.70
N ILE A 302 -15.51 -2.79 19.69
CA ILE A 302 -15.89 -2.93 21.10
C ILE A 302 -16.25 -1.60 21.78
N GLY A 303 -16.14 -0.46 21.06
CA GLY A 303 -16.24 0.88 21.62
C GLY A 303 -14.98 1.31 22.38
N LEU A 304 -15.04 2.45 23.04
CA LEU A 304 -13.90 3.04 23.77
C LEU A 304 -13.72 2.37 25.13
N LYS A 305 -13.12 1.19 25.12
CA LYS A 305 -12.80 0.40 26.31
C LYS A 305 -11.32 0.03 26.31
N GLY A 306 -10.69 0.00 27.50
CA GLY A 306 -9.28 -0.33 27.65
C GLY A 306 -8.36 0.74 27.07
N GLU A 307 -7.29 0.31 26.42
CA GLU A 307 -6.26 1.16 25.82
C GLU A 307 -6.68 1.66 24.42
N TYR A 308 -7.24 2.86 24.34
CA TYR A 308 -7.65 3.46 23.07
C TYR A 308 -6.94 4.79 22.77
N HIS A 309 -6.80 5.10 21.49
CA HIS A 309 -6.16 6.33 21.03
C HIS A 309 -7.01 7.57 21.39
N PRO A 310 -6.44 8.67 21.94
CA PRO A 310 -7.21 9.83 22.41
C PRO A 310 -8.16 10.45 21.36
N LEU A 311 -7.74 10.47 20.09
CA LEU A 311 -8.58 11.00 19.00
C LEU A 311 -9.82 10.14 18.70
N ALA A 312 -9.89 8.91 19.17
CA ALA A 312 -11.07 8.06 19.01
C ALA A 312 -12.31 8.60 19.74
N SER A 313 -12.11 9.41 20.78
CA SER A 313 -13.20 10.07 21.52
C SER A 313 -13.87 11.22 20.76
N LYS A 314 -13.26 11.73 19.68
CA LYS A 314 -13.86 12.78 18.85
C LYS A 314 -15.15 12.27 18.19
N LYS A 315 -16.21 13.08 18.27
CA LYS A 315 -17.53 12.75 17.73
C LYS A 315 -17.44 12.35 16.24
N THR A 316 -18.07 11.23 15.90
CA THR A 316 -18.23 10.77 14.53
C THR A 316 -19.28 11.63 13.81
N GLU A 317 -18.98 12.08 12.62
CA GLU A 317 -19.91 12.81 11.76
C GLU A 317 -20.79 11.84 10.97
N LYS A 318 -21.91 12.34 10.46
CA LYS A 318 -22.79 11.57 9.59
C LYS A 318 -22.10 11.33 8.24
N HIS A 319 -22.41 10.20 7.62
CA HIS A 319 -21.99 9.94 6.26
C HIS A 319 -22.57 11.00 5.31
N PRO A 320 -21.78 11.58 4.37
CA PRO A 320 -22.25 12.69 3.53
C PRO A 320 -23.40 12.31 2.58
N PHE A 321 -23.58 11.03 2.26
CA PHE A 321 -24.57 10.55 1.30
C PHE A 321 -25.62 9.59 1.89
N PHE A 322 -25.38 9.05 3.09
CA PHE A 322 -26.35 8.16 3.75
C PHE A 322 -26.82 8.79 5.05
N LYS A 323 -28.15 8.81 5.24
CA LYS A 323 -28.80 9.34 6.46
C LYS A 323 -28.80 8.33 7.61
#